data_ccfa6c063f40194e86592748acdc20ea
#
_entry.id   ccfa6c063f40194e86592748acdc20ea
#
_cell.length_a   1.000
_cell.length_b   1.000
_cell.length_c   1.000
_cell.angle_alpha   90.00
_cell.angle_beta   90.00
_cell.angle_gamma   90.00
#
_symmetry.space_group_name_H-M   'P 1'
#
loop_
_entity.id
_entity.type
_entity.pdbx_description
1 polymer ?
#
loop_
_entity_poly.entity_id
_entity_poly.type
_entity_poly.pdbx_seq_one_letter_code
_entity_poly.pdbx_strand_id
1 'polypeptide(L)'
;EWDTAKMNLDIRETSYKNLLENTSLLSPINGVVTARNYDNGDMYSGGEPALVVEQITPVKLYINVSEGYFTKVKKGAPVSVKVDVYGDEEFEGKISLVYPTIDPATRTFPVEIQLVNRDQRVRPGMFARATLNFGTQDHVVVPDLAIVKRAGSGDRYVYVYTVSYTHLRAHET
;
A
#
# COMPACT_ATOMS: atom_id res chain seq x y z
N GLU A 1 -52.68 -0.42 -32.11
CA GLU A 1 -52.35 1.03 -32.25
C GLU A 1 -51.98 1.66 -30.90
N TRP A 2 -52.77 1.41 -29.81
CA TRP A 2 -52.46 1.99 -28.51
C TRP A 2 -51.12 1.51 -27.92
N ASP A 3 -50.83 0.20 -28.03
CA ASP A 3 -49.58 -0.38 -27.57
C ASP A 3 -48.37 0.18 -28.32
N THR A 4 -48.52 0.40 -29.61
CA THR A 4 -47.43 0.97 -30.43
C THR A 4 -47.18 2.43 -30.08
N ALA A 5 -48.26 3.19 -29.78
CA ALA A 5 -48.14 4.58 -29.34
C ALA A 5 -47.45 4.69 -27.96
N LYS A 6 -47.81 3.80 -27.03
CA LYS A 6 -47.22 3.73 -25.71
C LYS A 6 -45.72 3.38 -25.79
N MET A 7 -45.37 2.38 -26.59
CA MET A 7 -43.96 1.98 -26.80
C MET A 7 -43.14 3.13 -27.40
N ASN A 8 -43.72 3.87 -28.35
CA ASN A 8 -43.03 5.03 -28.93
C ASN A 8 -42.83 6.16 -27.91
N LEU A 9 -43.79 6.37 -26.99
CA LEU A 9 -43.67 7.32 -25.92
C LEU A 9 -42.54 6.93 -24.95
N ASP A 10 -42.51 5.67 -24.51
CA ASP A 10 -41.50 5.14 -23.60
C ASP A 10 -40.07 5.26 -24.21
N ILE A 11 -39.92 4.99 -25.51
CA ILE A 11 -38.66 5.17 -26.23
C ILE A 11 -38.22 6.65 -26.24
N ARG A 12 -39.15 7.56 -26.50
CA ARG A 12 -38.87 9.00 -26.52
C ARG A 12 -38.51 9.53 -25.15
N GLU A 13 -39.23 9.12 -24.11
CA GLU A 13 -38.94 9.49 -22.72
C GLU A 13 -37.56 8.98 -22.29
N THR A 14 -37.22 7.73 -22.62
CA THR A 14 -35.92 7.17 -22.33
C THR A 14 -34.80 7.91 -23.07
N SER A 15 -35.03 8.22 -24.35
CA SER A 15 -34.06 9.00 -25.14
C SER A 15 -33.85 10.40 -24.59
N TYR A 16 -34.92 11.05 -24.17
CA TYR A 16 -34.87 12.39 -23.57
C TYR A 16 -34.16 12.37 -22.23
N LYS A 17 -34.42 11.36 -21.38
CA LYS A 17 -33.76 11.18 -20.12
C LYS A 17 -32.26 10.95 -20.29
N ASN A 18 -31.87 10.08 -21.21
CA ASN A 18 -30.48 9.84 -21.55
C ASN A 18 -29.75 11.10 -22.07
N LEU A 19 -30.46 11.91 -22.85
CA LEU A 19 -29.93 13.19 -23.33
C LEU A 19 -29.69 14.16 -22.18
N LEU A 20 -30.61 14.27 -21.23
CA LEU A 20 -30.45 15.11 -20.04
C LEU A 20 -29.32 14.62 -19.13
N GLU A 21 -29.21 13.33 -18.91
CA GLU A 21 -28.11 12.75 -18.11
C GLU A 21 -26.76 13.05 -18.74
N ASN A 22 -26.67 13.06 -20.07
CA ASN A 22 -25.42 13.36 -20.79
C ASN A 22 -25.07 14.87 -20.86
N THR A 23 -26.02 15.76 -20.48
CA THR A 23 -25.74 17.21 -20.42
C THR A 23 -25.02 17.64 -19.14
N SER A 24 -24.99 16.79 -18.11
CA SER A 24 -24.31 17.07 -16.84
C SER A 24 -23.27 15.99 -16.54
N LEU A 25 -22.03 16.39 -16.44
CA LEU A 25 -20.94 15.49 -16.01
C LEU A 25 -20.99 15.35 -14.48
N LEU A 26 -21.39 14.17 -14.01
CA LEU A 26 -21.41 13.82 -12.59
C LEU A 26 -20.23 12.92 -12.26
N SER A 27 -19.53 13.23 -11.16
CA SER A 27 -18.48 12.35 -10.67
C SER A 27 -19.09 11.09 -10.06
N PRO A 28 -18.66 9.87 -10.49
CA PRO A 28 -19.12 8.61 -9.89
C PRO A 28 -18.49 8.33 -8.53
N ILE A 29 -17.49 9.11 -8.14
CA ILE A 29 -16.76 8.95 -6.88
C ILE A 29 -16.65 10.26 -6.12
N ASN A 30 -16.55 10.15 -4.79
CA ASN A 30 -16.22 11.29 -3.96
C ASN A 30 -14.68 11.47 -3.96
N GLY A 31 -14.20 12.64 -4.36
CA GLY A 31 -12.77 12.88 -4.48
C GLY A 31 -12.46 14.36 -4.70
N VAL A 32 -11.20 14.61 -5.02
CA VAL A 32 -10.69 15.94 -5.36
C VAL A 32 -10.37 15.98 -6.85
N VAL A 33 -10.71 17.07 -7.50
CA VAL A 33 -10.33 17.29 -8.89
C VAL A 33 -8.83 17.56 -8.97
N THR A 34 -8.10 16.67 -9.63
CA THR A 34 -6.64 16.77 -9.77
C THR A 34 -6.21 17.35 -11.11
N ALA A 35 -7.05 17.24 -12.14
CA ALA A 35 -6.81 17.88 -13.42
C ALA A 35 -8.11 18.35 -14.06
N ARG A 36 -8.01 19.49 -14.73
CA ARG A 36 -9.05 20.05 -15.59
C ARG A 36 -8.41 20.40 -16.94
N ASN A 37 -8.84 19.69 -17.97
CA ASN A 37 -8.23 19.76 -19.29
C ASN A 37 -8.99 20.65 -20.28
N TYR A 38 -10.18 21.09 -19.92
CA TYR A 38 -11.02 21.97 -20.77
C TYR A 38 -11.55 23.16 -19.99
N ASP A 39 -11.58 24.31 -20.65
CA ASP A 39 -12.19 25.53 -20.14
C ASP A 39 -13.58 25.79 -20.76
N ASN A 40 -14.28 26.76 -20.20
CA ASN A 40 -15.61 27.14 -20.72
C ASN A 40 -15.47 27.68 -22.15
N GLY A 41 -16.17 27.04 -23.07
CA GLY A 41 -16.13 27.39 -24.49
C GLY A 41 -15.22 26.53 -25.34
N ASP A 42 -14.41 25.66 -24.72
CA ASP A 42 -13.60 24.70 -25.45
C ASP A 42 -14.47 23.61 -26.10
N MET A 43 -14.06 23.21 -27.30
CA MET A 43 -14.69 22.10 -27.99
C MET A 43 -14.09 20.78 -27.55
N TYR A 44 -14.92 19.90 -27.00
CA TYR A 44 -14.49 18.54 -26.65
C TYR A 44 -14.34 17.70 -27.92
N SER A 45 -13.09 17.36 -28.25
CA SER A 45 -12.76 16.55 -29.44
C SER A 45 -12.59 15.05 -29.13
N GLY A 46 -12.72 14.64 -27.86
CA GLY A 46 -12.42 13.26 -27.43
C GLY A 46 -10.91 13.01 -27.37
N GLY A 47 -10.48 12.21 -26.42
CA GLY A 47 -9.06 11.84 -26.28
C GLY A 47 -8.58 12.01 -24.84
N GLU A 48 -8.79 13.16 -24.23
CA GLU A 48 -8.46 13.40 -22.82
C GLU A 48 -9.72 13.55 -21.97
N PRO A 49 -9.71 13.09 -20.72
CA PRO A 49 -10.82 13.27 -19.81
C PRO A 49 -11.01 14.76 -19.50
N ALA A 50 -12.25 15.25 -19.47
CA ALA A 50 -12.52 16.65 -19.17
C ALA A 50 -12.07 17.05 -17.75
N LEU A 51 -12.31 16.17 -16.79
CA LEU A 51 -11.91 16.31 -15.40
C LEU A 51 -11.35 14.99 -14.91
N VAL A 52 -10.28 15.05 -14.10
CA VAL A 52 -9.76 13.90 -13.38
C VAL A 52 -10.08 14.07 -11.91
N VAL A 53 -10.80 13.10 -11.34
CA VAL A 53 -11.16 13.08 -9.92
C VAL A 53 -10.50 11.91 -9.25
N GLU A 54 -9.72 12.19 -8.21
CA GLU A 54 -9.04 11.17 -7.43
C GLU A 54 -9.58 11.08 -6.01
N GLN A 55 -9.75 9.85 -5.54
CA GLN A 55 -10.12 9.61 -4.15
C GLN A 55 -8.86 9.64 -3.29
N ILE A 56 -8.72 10.65 -2.44
CA ILE A 56 -7.58 10.86 -1.56
C ILE A 56 -7.87 10.49 -0.09
N THR A 57 -9.06 9.97 0.19
CA THR A 57 -9.47 9.49 1.51
C THR A 57 -10.28 8.21 1.34
N PRO A 58 -9.72 7.06 1.72
CA PRO A 58 -8.37 6.80 2.22
C PRO A 58 -7.28 6.85 1.12
N VAL A 59 -6.05 7.17 1.51
CA VAL A 59 -4.88 7.07 0.60
C VAL A 59 -4.34 5.64 0.63
N LYS A 60 -3.93 5.14 -0.52
CA LYS A 60 -3.29 3.84 -0.69
C LYS A 60 -1.79 4.00 -0.94
N LEU A 61 -1.00 3.28 -0.17
CA LEU A 61 0.45 3.18 -0.33
C LEU A 61 0.79 1.76 -0.77
N TYR A 62 1.56 1.63 -1.84
CA TYR A 62 2.08 0.36 -2.31
C TYR A 62 3.54 0.22 -1.93
N ILE A 63 3.89 -0.87 -1.27
CA ILE A 63 5.26 -1.22 -0.93
C ILE A 63 5.59 -2.62 -1.42
N ASN A 64 6.87 -2.83 -1.74
CA ASN A 64 7.37 -4.16 -2.08
C ASN A 64 8.10 -4.75 -0.87
N VAL A 65 7.66 -5.91 -0.42
CA VAL A 65 8.20 -6.61 0.74
C VAL A 65 8.92 -7.88 0.28
N SER A 66 10.08 -8.18 0.85
CA SER A 66 10.84 -9.39 0.53
C SER A 66 10.06 -10.66 0.89
N GLU A 67 10.16 -11.71 0.04
CA GLU A 67 9.45 -12.99 0.19
C GLU A 67 9.67 -13.65 1.56
N GLY A 68 10.85 -13.46 2.19
CA GLY A 68 11.15 -14.00 3.52
C GLY A 68 10.21 -13.52 4.64
N TYR A 69 9.49 -12.43 4.42
CA TYR A 69 8.49 -11.90 5.37
C TYR A 69 7.05 -12.28 5.03
N PHE A 70 6.81 -13.06 3.98
CA PHE A 70 5.48 -13.40 3.51
C PHE A 70 4.57 -13.98 4.61
N THR A 71 5.11 -14.89 5.43
CA THR A 71 4.36 -15.52 6.53
C THR A 71 4.05 -14.58 7.70
N LYS A 72 4.85 -13.49 7.83
CA LYS A 72 4.72 -12.52 8.91
C LYS A 72 3.79 -11.36 8.57
N VAL A 73 3.63 -11.04 7.28
CA VAL A 73 2.77 -9.96 6.80
C VAL A 73 1.33 -10.46 6.73
N LYS A 74 0.44 -9.85 7.53
CA LYS A 74 -0.97 -10.24 7.58
C LYS A 74 -1.86 -9.04 7.28
N LYS A 75 -2.97 -9.28 6.56
CA LYS A 75 -4.01 -8.27 6.36
C LYS A 75 -4.54 -7.76 7.71
N GLY A 76 -4.71 -6.45 7.80
CA GLY A 76 -5.18 -5.77 9.02
C GLY A 76 -4.08 -5.40 10.01
N ALA A 77 -2.82 -5.83 9.79
CA ALA A 77 -1.72 -5.44 10.66
C ALA A 77 -1.50 -3.92 10.62
N PRO A 78 -1.23 -3.29 11.77
CA PRO A 78 -0.92 -1.88 11.85
C PRO A 78 0.46 -1.60 11.25
N VAL A 79 0.58 -0.46 10.58
CA VAL A 79 1.82 0.00 9.95
C VAL A 79 2.01 1.46 10.29
N SER A 80 3.20 1.84 10.75
CA SER A 80 3.57 3.25 10.86
C SER A 80 4.15 3.75 9.54
N VAL A 81 3.62 4.85 9.03
CA VAL A 81 4.04 5.44 7.77
C VAL A 81 4.54 6.85 8.03
N LYS A 82 5.77 7.12 7.61
CA LYS A 82 6.37 8.46 7.60
C LYS A 82 6.37 8.99 6.18
N VAL A 83 5.89 10.20 6.00
CA VAL A 83 5.88 10.89 4.71
C VAL A 83 6.99 11.93 4.73
N ASP A 84 7.92 11.88 3.78
CA ASP A 84 9.15 12.69 3.81
C ASP A 84 8.88 14.21 3.94
N VAL A 85 7.76 14.70 3.41
CA VAL A 85 7.36 16.11 3.50
C VAL A 85 7.05 16.55 4.95
N TYR A 86 6.63 15.63 5.81
CA TYR A 86 6.25 15.90 7.20
C TYR A 86 7.32 15.49 8.23
N GLY A 87 8.52 15.11 7.74
CA GLY A 87 9.65 14.75 8.61
C GLY A 87 9.34 13.52 9.47
N ASP A 88 9.39 13.71 10.79
CA ASP A 88 9.23 12.62 11.77
C ASP A 88 7.78 12.31 12.15
N GLU A 89 6.81 12.99 11.57
CA GLU A 89 5.40 12.73 11.84
C GLU A 89 5.00 11.34 11.33
N GLU A 90 4.36 10.56 12.19
CA GLU A 90 3.92 9.19 11.87
C GLU A 90 2.42 9.17 11.60
N PHE A 91 2.07 8.58 10.48
CA PHE A 91 0.69 8.34 10.08
C PHE A 91 0.35 6.87 10.31
N GLU A 92 -0.77 6.61 10.95
CA GLU A 92 -1.24 5.24 11.15
C GLU A 92 -1.88 4.70 9.87
N GLY A 93 -1.36 3.56 9.43
CA GLY A 93 -1.90 2.78 8.33
C GLY A 93 -2.24 1.37 8.73
N LYS A 94 -2.99 0.68 7.86
CA LYS A 94 -3.30 -0.75 8.00
C LYS A 94 -3.05 -1.45 6.68
N ILE A 95 -2.55 -2.68 6.74
CA ILE A 95 -2.43 -3.53 5.56
C ILE A 95 -3.84 -3.88 5.07
N SER A 96 -4.21 -3.38 3.90
CA SER A 96 -5.51 -3.64 3.27
C SER A 96 -5.47 -4.90 2.42
N LEU A 97 -4.38 -5.11 1.69
CA LEU A 97 -4.22 -6.24 0.79
C LEU A 97 -2.76 -6.71 0.75
N VAL A 98 -2.56 -8.02 0.76
CA VAL A 98 -1.29 -8.69 0.48
C VAL A 98 -1.48 -9.45 -0.82
N TYR A 99 -0.69 -9.12 -1.82
CA TYR A 99 -0.78 -9.81 -3.11
C TYR A 99 -0.11 -11.19 -3.03
N PRO A 100 -0.74 -12.23 -3.57
CA PRO A 100 -0.21 -13.59 -3.50
C PRO A 100 0.93 -13.84 -4.51
N THR A 101 1.14 -12.92 -5.44
CA THR A 101 2.12 -13.06 -6.52
C THR A 101 3.46 -12.50 -6.08
N ILE A 102 4.52 -13.29 -6.23
CA ILE A 102 5.90 -12.88 -5.98
C ILE A 102 6.55 -12.57 -7.33
N ASP A 103 7.22 -11.43 -7.42
CA ASP A 103 8.03 -11.08 -8.57
C ASP A 103 9.35 -11.87 -8.51
N PRO A 104 9.62 -12.77 -9.47
CA PRO A 104 10.82 -13.60 -9.45
C PRO A 104 12.11 -12.82 -9.67
N ALA A 105 12.05 -11.65 -10.31
CA ALA A 105 13.23 -10.83 -10.57
C ALA A 105 13.73 -10.13 -9.31
N THR A 106 12.81 -9.60 -8.50
CA THR A 106 13.12 -8.84 -7.28
C THR A 106 12.96 -9.66 -6.01
N ARG A 107 12.32 -10.83 -6.07
CA ARG A 107 11.92 -11.67 -4.93
C ARG A 107 11.13 -10.90 -3.88
N THR A 108 10.22 -10.06 -4.36
CA THR A 108 9.34 -9.27 -3.51
C THR A 108 7.88 -9.50 -3.89
N PHE A 109 6.99 -9.22 -2.96
CA PHE A 109 5.54 -9.20 -3.19
C PHE A 109 4.98 -7.83 -2.83
N PRO A 110 4.02 -7.32 -3.61
CA PRO A 110 3.39 -6.04 -3.33
C PRO A 110 2.42 -6.16 -2.16
N VAL A 111 2.40 -5.13 -1.33
CA VAL A 111 1.48 -4.97 -0.20
C VAL A 111 0.84 -3.60 -0.30
N GLU A 112 -0.49 -3.57 -0.21
CA GLU A 112 -1.26 -2.33 -0.16
C GLU A 112 -1.51 -1.95 1.30
N ILE A 113 -1.11 -0.75 1.66
CA ILE A 113 -1.37 -0.14 2.97
C ILE A 113 -2.37 0.98 2.76
N GLN A 114 -3.39 1.02 3.59
CA GLN A 114 -4.41 2.05 3.57
C GLN A 114 -4.21 2.99 4.74
N LEU A 115 -4.08 4.29 4.45
CA LEU A 115 -3.97 5.35 5.44
C LEU A 115 -5.28 6.12 5.53
N VAL A 116 -5.68 6.43 6.77
CA VAL A 116 -6.82 7.33 7.02
C VAL A 116 -6.32 8.76 6.86
N ASN A 117 -6.76 9.43 5.79
CA ASN A 117 -6.31 10.78 5.43
C ASN A 117 -7.47 11.79 5.59
N ARG A 118 -7.98 11.95 6.82
CA ARG A 118 -9.13 12.83 7.08
C ARG A 118 -8.85 14.28 6.75
N ASP A 119 -7.64 14.74 7.05
CA ASP A 119 -7.21 16.12 6.87
C ASP A 119 -6.69 16.40 5.45
N GLN A 120 -6.73 15.40 4.56
CA GLN A 120 -6.28 15.48 3.17
C GLN A 120 -4.85 16.02 3.00
N ARG A 121 -4.02 15.83 4.03
CA ARG A 121 -2.63 16.28 4.06
C ARG A 121 -1.74 15.43 3.18
N VAL A 122 -1.94 14.11 3.19
CA VAL A 122 -1.20 13.18 2.35
C VAL A 122 -1.81 13.18 0.95
N ARG A 123 -0.99 13.44 -0.05
CA ARG A 123 -1.43 13.52 -1.45
C ARG A 123 -0.80 12.42 -2.29
N PRO A 124 -1.48 11.96 -3.35
CA PRO A 124 -0.88 11.07 -4.33
C PRO A 124 0.42 11.64 -4.88
N GLY A 125 1.41 10.76 -5.12
CA GLY A 125 2.73 11.16 -5.60
C GLY A 125 3.73 11.54 -4.49
N MET A 126 3.32 11.66 -3.24
CA MET A 126 4.26 11.87 -2.13
C MET A 126 5.07 10.61 -1.83
N PHE A 127 6.33 10.81 -1.48
CA PHE A 127 7.21 9.72 -1.04
C PHE A 127 6.93 9.39 0.42
N ALA A 128 6.81 8.09 0.72
CA ALA A 128 6.51 7.62 2.06
C ALA A 128 7.31 6.37 2.40
N ARG A 129 7.67 6.22 3.68
CA ARG A 129 8.36 5.05 4.25
C ARG A 129 7.43 4.35 5.21
N ALA A 130 7.25 3.06 5.02
CA ALA A 130 6.44 2.23 5.90
C ALA A 130 7.32 1.40 6.82
N THR A 131 7.03 1.44 8.11
CA THR A 131 7.66 0.60 9.13
C THR A 131 6.69 -0.47 9.58
N LEU A 132 7.02 -1.72 9.27
CA LEU A 132 6.25 -2.87 9.72
C LEU A 132 6.93 -3.47 10.96
N ASN A 133 6.17 -3.58 12.05
CA ASN A 133 6.64 -4.23 13.26
C ASN A 133 6.14 -5.68 13.30
N PHE A 134 7.05 -6.63 13.23
CA PHE A 134 6.74 -8.06 13.27
C PHE A 134 6.82 -8.67 14.68
N GLY A 135 6.85 -7.82 15.70
CA GLY A 135 7.00 -8.20 17.10
C GLY A 135 8.48 -8.34 17.51
N THR A 136 8.66 -8.58 18.78
CA THR A 136 9.97 -8.89 19.38
C THR A 136 10.18 -10.39 19.37
N GLN A 137 11.38 -10.82 18.98
CA GLN A 137 11.84 -12.19 19.16
C GLN A 137 12.93 -12.17 20.22
N ASP A 138 12.83 -13.09 21.15
CA ASP A 138 13.86 -13.29 22.15
C ASP A 138 15.07 -13.96 21.47
N HIS A 139 16.14 -13.21 21.36
CA HIS A 139 17.41 -13.70 20.85
C HIS A 139 18.46 -13.60 21.96
N VAL A 140 19.30 -14.62 22.03
CA VAL A 140 20.51 -14.54 22.85
C VAL A 140 21.47 -13.57 22.19
N VAL A 141 21.70 -12.43 22.82
CA VAL A 141 22.64 -11.42 22.32
C VAL A 141 23.97 -11.62 23.02
N VAL A 142 25.01 -11.82 22.27
CA VAL A 142 26.40 -11.90 22.75
C VAL A 142 27.19 -10.71 22.21
N PRO A 143 28.06 -10.10 23.03
CA PRO A 143 28.98 -9.08 22.55
C PRO A 143 29.85 -9.61 21.42
N ASP A 144 30.14 -8.80 20.40
CA ASP A 144 30.97 -9.22 19.25
C ASP A 144 32.37 -9.73 19.68
N LEU A 145 32.91 -9.17 20.76
CA LEU A 145 34.16 -9.61 21.38
C LEU A 145 34.10 -11.02 21.98
N ALA A 146 32.93 -11.57 22.27
CA ALA A 146 32.78 -12.93 22.78
C ALA A 146 32.73 -13.98 21.66
N ILE A 147 32.69 -13.54 20.40
CA ILE A 147 32.67 -14.44 19.24
C ILE A 147 34.07 -14.78 18.80
N VAL A 148 34.47 -16.02 18.97
CA VAL A 148 35.76 -16.53 18.51
C VAL A 148 35.60 -17.08 17.08
N LYS A 149 36.41 -16.57 16.15
CA LYS A 149 36.48 -17.07 14.76
C LYS A 149 37.60 -18.08 14.64
N ARG A 150 37.31 -19.26 14.12
CA ARG A 150 38.32 -20.28 13.84
C ARG A 150 39.01 -19.94 12.51
N ALA A 151 40.33 -19.85 12.57
CA ALA A 151 41.12 -19.62 11.36
C ALA A 151 40.99 -20.83 10.41
N GLY A 152 40.57 -20.60 9.18
CA GLY A 152 40.51 -21.59 8.10
C GLY A 152 39.15 -22.25 7.84
N SER A 153 38.15 -22.22 8.74
CA SER A 153 36.82 -22.82 8.47
C SER A 153 35.69 -21.82 8.34
N GLY A 154 35.88 -20.55 8.73
CA GLY A 154 34.84 -19.55 8.76
C GLY A 154 33.82 -19.70 9.91
N ASP A 155 33.99 -20.75 10.73
CA ASP A 155 33.09 -21.04 11.84
C ASP A 155 33.22 -20.01 12.97
N ARG A 156 32.12 -19.73 13.65
CA ARG A 156 32.06 -18.79 14.76
C ARG A 156 31.57 -19.54 15.99
N TYR A 157 32.27 -19.37 17.11
CA TYR A 157 31.97 -20.06 18.37
C TYR A 157 31.79 -19.06 19.50
N VAL A 158 30.92 -19.41 20.45
CA VAL A 158 30.74 -18.69 21.71
C VAL A 158 30.97 -19.71 22.84
N TYR A 159 31.82 -19.38 23.80
CA TYR A 159 32.02 -20.20 24.98
C TYR A 159 30.93 -19.88 26.01
N VAL A 160 30.17 -20.91 26.39
CA VAL A 160 29.17 -20.80 27.47
C VAL A 160 29.73 -21.44 28.73
N TYR A 161 29.88 -20.65 29.81
CA TYR A 161 30.27 -21.15 31.10
C TYR A 161 29.04 -21.65 31.87
N THR A 162 28.96 -22.93 32.16
CA THR A 162 27.93 -23.52 32.99
C THR A 162 28.54 -23.88 34.35
N VAL A 163 27.92 -23.38 35.43
CA VAL A 163 28.41 -23.50 36.81
C VAL A 163 28.43 -24.95 37.33
N SER A 164 27.88 -25.88 36.59
CA SER A 164 27.78 -27.30 36.96
C SER A 164 28.69 -28.15 36.11
N TYR A 165 29.93 -28.28 36.53
CA TYR A 165 31.00 -29.10 35.93
C TYR A 165 31.66 -28.61 34.64
N THR A 166 32.96 -28.50 34.73
CA THR A 166 34.08 -28.27 33.85
C THR A 166 34.02 -28.83 32.41
N HIS A 167 32.98 -28.59 31.64
CA HIS A 167 32.99 -28.84 30.20
C HIS A 167 32.54 -27.60 29.44
N LEU A 168 33.47 -26.98 28.74
CA LEU A 168 33.24 -25.97 27.74
C LEU A 168 32.54 -26.65 26.54
N ARG A 169 31.27 -26.39 26.32
CA ARG A 169 30.58 -26.74 25.07
C ARG A 169 30.66 -25.58 24.10
N ALA A 170 31.24 -25.86 22.94
CA ALA A 170 31.14 -24.96 21.80
C ALA A 170 29.73 -25.16 21.16
N HIS A 171 28.96 -24.09 21.08
CA HIS A 171 27.73 -24.06 20.28
C HIS A 171 28.07 -23.47 18.90
N GLU A 172 27.78 -24.24 17.87
CA GLU A 172 27.80 -23.76 16.49
C GLU A 172 26.55 -22.92 16.23
N THR A 173 26.71 -21.74 15.70
CA THR A 173 25.62 -20.83 15.28
C THR A 173 25.56 -20.75 13.77
#